data_66873ad5090376465ef09ad64134650a
#
_entry.id   66873ad5090376465ef09ad64134650a
#
_cell.length_a   1.000
_cell.length_b   1.000
_cell.length_c   1.000
_cell.angle_alpha   90.00
_cell.angle_beta   90.00
_cell.angle_gamma   90.00
#
_symmetry.space_group_name_H-M   'P 1'
#
loop_
_entity.id
_entity.type
_entity.pdbx_description
1 polymer ?
#
loop_
_entity_poly.entity_id
_entity_poly.type
_entity_poly.pdbx_seq_one_letter_code
_entity_poly.pdbx_strand_id
1 'polypeptide(L)'
;MFNLPSAVEITINSLNSAGYEAYIVGGCVRDFLLQKTPFDYDIATSATPLETEKVFEGERIIETGLKHGTVTLIKNGMPLEITTYRIDGKYHDNRRPEDVTFTKSLEEDLARRDFTVNAMAYSKKTGVVDIFGGRSDLKNKIIRCVGNADRRFKEDALRIMRALRFASVLGFEIEKDTKKSIFDNRFLLKNISAERISSELSKLLCGENVKDVILEFSEVLEIVLPEIRGMKGFEQKNPHHIYDVLTHTAVATQNAPKETALRLAIFFHDCGKPDTFKLDEKGVGHFHGHPIKSCEKARCAMGRLKFDNATTDLVLTLVKYHDTAIEPIEKGVKKALNKYSPQVFFKLLDIKRADNSAKNPKYNNKSEIDLLEKLAKDILSNGECFSLKDLAVKGKDIINLGVPVGKEIGNCLDFLLRAVINNEVQNQKENLINFLKEKKLKQ
;
A
#
# COMPACT_ATOMS: atom_id res chain seq x y z
N MET A 1 -20.25 -27.01 0.16
CA MET A 1 -20.88 -26.22 -0.91
C MET A 1 -20.63 -24.76 -0.56
N PHE A 2 -20.18 -23.92 -1.51
CA PHE A 2 -19.92 -22.50 -1.22
C PHE A 2 -21.24 -21.75 -1.01
N ASN A 3 -21.27 -20.87 -0.02
CA ASN A 3 -22.40 -20.00 0.23
C ASN A 3 -22.25 -18.75 -0.64
N LEU A 4 -22.91 -18.73 -1.80
CA LEU A 4 -22.84 -17.62 -2.75
C LEU A 4 -23.89 -16.55 -2.39
N PRO A 5 -23.61 -15.26 -2.60
CA PRO A 5 -24.62 -14.21 -2.54
C PRO A 5 -25.76 -14.50 -3.54
N SER A 6 -26.99 -14.14 -3.16
CA SER A 6 -28.17 -14.37 -4.01
C SER A 6 -28.04 -13.74 -5.41
N ALA A 7 -27.42 -12.56 -5.50
CA ALA A 7 -27.15 -11.91 -6.79
C ALA A 7 -26.30 -12.77 -7.73
N VAL A 8 -25.24 -13.40 -7.20
CA VAL A 8 -24.36 -14.31 -7.96
C VAL A 8 -25.12 -15.57 -8.40
N GLU A 9 -25.88 -16.18 -7.47
CA GLU A 9 -26.65 -17.38 -7.78
C GLU A 9 -27.71 -17.14 -8.85
N ILE A 10 -28.48 -16.05 -8.73
CA ILE A 10 -29.48 -15.65 -9.71
C ILE A 10 -28.83 -15.46 -11.08
N THR A 11 -27.71 -14.74 -11.13
CA THR A 11 -26.98 -14.46 -12.37
C THR A 11 -26.53 -15.75 -13.07
N ILE A 12 -25.89 -16.67 -12.33
CA ILE A 12 -25.46 -17.96 -12.88
C ILE A 12 -26.67 -18.79 -13.36
N ASN A 13 -27.75 -18.84 -12.58
CA ASN A 13 -28.97 -19.60 -12.95
C ASN A 13 -29.65 -19.01 -14.18
N SER A 14 -29.71 -17.68 -14.34
CA SER A 14 -30.28 -17.03 -15.53
C SER A 14 -29.49 -17.38 -16.79
N LEU A 15 -28.17 -17.33 -16.76
CA LEU A 15 -27.31 -17.74 -17.87
C LEU A 15 -27.51 -19.23 -18.20
N ASN A 16 -27.51 -20.09 -17.20
CA ASN A 16 -27.71 -21.53 -17.40
C ASN A 16 -29.10 -21.84 -17.97
N SER A 17 -30.15 -21.14 -17.53
CA SER A 17 -31.52 -21.31 -18.04
C SER A 17 -31.68 -20.85 -19.49
N ALA A 18 -30.84 -19.88 -19.91
CA ALA A 18 -30.74 -19.43 -21.29
C ALA A 18 -29.87 -20.34 -22.18
N GLY A 19 -29.33 -21.45 -21.63
CA GLY A 19 -28.54 -22.44 -22.37
C GLY A 19 -27.03 -22.16 -22.38
N TYR A 20 -26.52 -21.20 -21.59
CA TYR A 20 -25.11 -20.88 -21.50
C TYR A 20 -24.49 -21.47 -20.24
N GLU A 21 -23.24 -21.94 -20.34
CA GLU A 21 -22.47 -22.30 -19.16
C GLU A 21 -22.07 -21.02 -18.39
N ALA A 22 -22.12 -21.10 -17.06
CA ALA A 22 -21.66 -20.03 -16.20
C ALA A 22 -21.06 -20.55 -14.89
N TYR A 23 -19.93 -19.98 -14.49
CA TYR A 23 -19.17 -20.33 -13.28
C TYR A 23 -18.64 -19.07 -12.60
N ILE A 24 -18.56 -19.09 -11.26
CA ILE A 24 -17.64 -18.17 -10.60
C ILE A 24 -16.21 -18.66 -10.83
N VAL A 25 -15.26 -17.74 -10.97
CA VAL A 25 -13.87 -18.06 -11.35
C VAL A 25 -12.85 -17.22 -10.62
N GLY A 26 -11.61 -17.68 -10.58
CA GLY A 26 -10.48 -16.87 -10.14
C GLY A 26 -10.37 -16.68 -8.64
N GLY A 27 -10.19 -15.43 -8.23
CA GLY A 27 -9.94 -15.06 -6.83
C GLY A 27 -11.00 -15.53 -5.85
N CYS A 28 -12.27 -15.42 -6.22
CA CYS A 28 -13.36 -15.81 -5.34
C CYS A 28 -13.38 -17.33 -5.06
N VAL A 29 -13.07 -18.18 -6.06
CA VAL A 29 -12.98 -19.63 -5.85
C VAL A 29 -11.83 -19.98 -4.93
N ARG A 30 -10.65 -19.37 -5.14
CA ARG A 30 -9.50 -19.52 -4.26
C ARG A 30 -9.85 -19.12 -2.83
N ASP A 31 -10.45 -17.96 -2.63
CA ASP A 31 -10.75 -17.43 -1.31
C ASP A 31 -11.77 -18.30 -0.57
N PHE A 32 -12.79 -18.81 -1.25
CA PHE A 32 -13.70 -19.82 -0.68
C PHE A 32 -12.96 -21.09 -0.24
N LEU A 33 -12.04 -21.60 -1.05
CA LEU A 33 -11.25 -22.78 -0.69
C LEU A 33 -10.35 -22.52 0.51
N LEU A 34 -9.90 -21.28 0.70
CA LEU A 34 -9.15 -20.81 1.87
C LEU A 34 -10.04 -20.42 3.06
N GLN A 35 -11.37 -20.66 2.98
CA GLN A 35 -12.35 -20.28 4.00
C GLN A 35 -12.38 -18.76 4.30
N LYS A 36 -12.07 -17.95 3.29
CA LYS A 36 -12.15 -16.49 3.34
C LYS A 36 -13.40 -16.03 2.60
N THR A 37 -13.98 -14.91 3.03
CA THR A 37 -15.05 -14.25 2.29
C THR A 37 -14.44 -13.50 1.11
N PRO A 38 -14.84 -13.79 -0.14
CA PRO A 38 -14.37 -13.05 -1.30
C PRO A 38 -14.83 -11.59 -1.26
N PHE A 39 -14.00 -10.71 -1.77
CA PHE A 39 -14.33 -9.29 -1.88
C PHE A 39 -15.18 -9.00 -3.13
N ASP A 40 -14.90 -9.68 -4.24
CA ASP A 40 -15.55 -9.57 -5.54
C ASP A 40 -15.86 -10.95 -6.11
N TYR A 41 -16.74 -10.97 -7.11
CA TYR A 41 -17.19 -12.19 -7.77
C TYR A 41 -17.09 -12.01 -9.28
N ASP A 42 -16.13 -12.72 -9.88
CA ASP A 42 -15.98 -12.81 -11.32
C ASP A 42 -16.78 -14.02 -11.84
N ILE A 43 -17.60 -13.82 -12.86
CA ILE A 43 -18.35 -14.86 -13.54
C ILE A 43 -17.75 -15.04 -14.93
N ALA A 44 -17.43 -16.28 -15.30
CA ALA A 44 -17.05 -16.64 -16.66
C ALA A 44 -18.21 -17.43 -17.29
N THR A 45 -18.51 -17.16 -18.57
CA THR A 45 -19.64 -17.76 -19.27
C THR A 45 -19.31 -18.08 -20.73
N SER A 46 -20.02 -19.06 -21.31
CA SER A 46 -19.99 -19.34 -22.76
C SER A 46 -20.82 -18.35 -23.58
N ALA A 47 -21.63 -17.48 -22.93
CA ALA A 47 -22.38 -16.42 -23.59
C ALA A 47 -21.43 -15.30 -24.06
N THR A 48 -21.61 -14.80 -25.27
CA THR A 48 -20.98 -13.59 -25.75
C THR A 48 -21.52 -12.34 -25.01
N PRO A 49 -20.84 -11.18 -25.05
CA PRO A 49 -21.38 -9.98 -24.43
C PRO A 49 -22.81 -9.65 -24.86
N LEU A 50 -23.11 -9.72 -26.16
CA LEU A 50 -24.46 -9.45 -26.71
C LEU A 50 -25.50 -10.47 -26.24
N GLU A 51 -25.11 -11.74 -26.10
CA GLU A 51 -26.01 -12.77 -25.55
C GLU A 51 -26.23 -12.55 -24.05
N THR A 52 -25.20 -12.13 -23.32
CA THR A 52 -25.33 -11.77 -21.89
C THR A 52 -26.27 -10.59 -21.70
N GLU A 53 -26.16 -9.54 -22.53
CA GLU A 53 -27.09 -8.38 -22.52
C GLU A 53 -28.53 -8.80 -22.77
N LYS A 54 -28.78 -9.75 -23.73
CA LYS A 54 -30.13 -10.28 -23.98
C LYS A 54 -30.68 -11.06 -22.80
N VAL A 55 -29.87 -11.87 -22.11
CA VAL A 55 -30.28 -12.61 -20.90
C VAL A 55 -30.73 -11.71 -19.79
N PHE A 56 -30.09 -10.54 -19.67
CA PHE A 56 -30.36 -9.55 -18.63
C PHE A 56 -31.03 -8.28 -19.17
N GLU A 57 -31.82 -8.40 -20.24
CA GLU A 57 -32.60 -7.32 -20.80
C GLU A 57 -33.46 -6.64 -19.73
N GLY A 58 -33.42 -5.33 -19.64
CA GLY A 58 -34.08 -4.52 -18.60
C GLY A 58 -33.33 -4.38 -17.29
N GLU A 59 -32.17 -5.03 -17.12
CA GLU A 59 -31.28 -4.82 -15.98
C GLU A 59 -30.19 -3.80 -16.29
N ARG A 60 -29.55 -3.26 -15.25
CA ARG A 60 -28.47 -2.29 -15.42
C ARG A 60 -27.16 -2.99 -15.78
N ILE A 61 -26.75 -2.87 -17.03
CA ILE A 61 -25.46 -3.37 -17.53
C ILE A 61 -24.54 -2.16 -17.86
N ILE A 62 -23.26 -2.31 -17.59
CA ILE A 62 -22.22 -1.33 -17.90
C ILE A 62 -21.21 -2.03 -18.83
N GLU A 63 -21.04 -1.47 -20.02
CA GLU A 63 -20.19 -2.01 -21.09
C GLU A 63 -18.70 -1.64 -20.88
N THR A 64 -18.12 -1.99 -19.74
CA THR A 64 -16.77 -1.57 -19.35
C THR A 64 -15.65 -2.26 -20.12
N GLY A 65 -15.91 -3.34 -20.85
CA GLY A 65 -14.86 -4.16 -21.45
C GLY A 65 -15.30 -4.98 -22.66
N LEU A 66 -16.27 -4.54 -23.46
CA LEU A 66 -16.83 -5.28 -24.61
C LEU A 66 -15.77 -5.87 -25.55
N LYS A 67 -14.73 -5.10 -25.89
CA LYS A 67 -13.61 -5.53 -26.74
C LYS A 67 -12.85 -6.75 -26.17
N HIS A 68 -12.95 -6.96 -24.86
CA HIS A 68 -12.31 -8.07 -24.15
C HIS A 68 -13.32 -9.10 -23.63
N GLY A 69 -14.58 -8.98 -24.04
CA GLY A 69 -15.63 -9.93 -23.68
C GLY A 69 -16.20 -9.75 -22.27
N THR A 70 -15.99 -8.60 -21.61
CA THR A 70 -16.46 -8.35 -20.23
C THR A 70 -17.58 -7.33 -20.21
N VAL A 71 -18.64 -7.62 -19.46
CA VAL A 71 -19.71 -6.68 -19.09
C VAL A 71 -19.90 -6.69 -17.58
N THR A 72 -20.32 -5.57 -17.00
CA THR A 72 -20.61 -5.47 -15.57
C THR A 72 -22.12 -5.38 -15.35
N LEU A 73 -22.71 -6.41 -14.75
CA LEU A 73 -24.12 -6.43 -14.35
C LEU A 73 -24.25 -5.88 -12.92
N ILE A 74 -25.16 -4.94 -12.71
CA ILE A 74 -25.51 -4.48 -11.36
C ILE A 74 -26.74 -5.24 -10.88
N LYS A 75 -26.55 -6.27 -10.08
CA LYS A 75 -27.61 -7.12 -9.55
C LYS A 75 -27.80 -6.91 -8.05
N ASN A 76 -28.99 -6.50 -7.61
CA ASN A 76 -29.26 -6.22 -6.19
C ASN A 76 -28.25 -5.24 -5.54
N GLY A 77 -27.79 -4.23 -6.31
CA GLY A 77 -26.77 -3.29 -5.85
C GLY A 77 -25.33 -3.81 -5.88
N MET A 78 -25.11 -5.08 -6.24
CA MET A 78 -23.79 -5.71 -6.35
C MET A 78 -23.30 -5.65 -7.81
N PRO A 79 -22.10 -5.11 -8.08
CA PRO A 79 -21.46 -5.20 -9.39
C PRO A 79 -20.89 -6.60 -9.58
N LEU A 80 -21.24 -7.25 -10.68
CA LEU A 80 -20.76 -8.56 -11.07
C LEU A 80 -20.09 -8.45 -12.44
N GLU A 81 -18.81 -8.79 -12.51
CA GLU A 81 -18.09 -8.86 -13.79
C GLU A 81 -18.37 -10.21 -14.45
N ILE A 82 -19.00 -10.13 -15.63
CA ILE A 82 -19.34 -11.31 -16.44
C ILE A 82 -18.45 -11.28 -17.68
N THR A 83 -17.56 -12.28 -17.79
CA THR A 83 -16.59 -12.39 -18.89
C THR A 83 -16.90 -13.61 -19.75
N THR A 84 -17.01 -13.41 -21.04
CA THR A 84 -17.10 -14.48 -22.04
C THR A 84 -15.82 -15.31 -22.06
N TYR A 85 -15.93 -16.63 -22.13
CA TYR A 85 -14.77 -17.50 -22.35
C TYR A 85 -14.00 -17.06 -23.58
N ARG A 86 -12.68 -16.96 -23.45
CA ARG A 86 -11.86 -16.48 -24.54
C ARG A 86 -10.46 -17.12 -24.56
N ILE A 87 -9.89 -17.09 -25.73
CA ILE A 87 -8.47 -17.37 -25.98
C ILE A 87 -7.82 -16.03 -26.30
N ASP A 88 -6.74 -15.72 -25.59
CA ASP A 88 -5.98 -14.53 -25.87
C ASP A 88 -5.11 -14.74 -27.12
N GLY A 89 -5.13 -13.81 -28.08
CA GLY A 89 -4.31 -13.81 -29.28
C GLY A 89 -2.83 -13.49 -29.01
N LYS A 90 -2.11 -13.06 -30.03
CA LYS A 90 -0.71 -12.65 -29.87
C LYS A 90 -0.59 -11.36 -29.05
N TYR A 91 0.48 -11.29 -28.25
CA TYR A 91 0.83 -10.12 -27.46
C TYR A 91 2.06 -9.46 -28.07
N HIS A 92 2.00 -8.17 -28.42
CA HIS A 92 3.13 -7.46 -29.02
C HIS A 92 3.95 -6.64 -28.02
N ASP A 93 3.29 -6.15 -26.96
CA ASP A 93 3.88 -5.19 -26.00
C ASP A 93 3.98 -5.74 -24.57
N ASN A 94 3.91 -7.06 -24.37
CA ASN A 94 3.88 -7.73 -23.07
C ASN A 94 2.74 -7.25 -22.16
N ARG A 95 1.61 -6.78 -22.74
CA ARG A 95 0.53 -6.17 -21.96
C ARG A 95 -0.87 -6.66 -22.30
N ARG A 96 -1.27 -6.58 -23.58
CA ARG A 96 -2.62 -6.91 -24.03
C ARG A 96 -2.55 -7.78 -25.28
N PRO A 97 -3.44 -8.77 -25.40
CA PRO A 97 -3.60 -9.42 -26.68
C PRO A 97 -4.14 -8.40 -27.69
N GLU A 98 -3.67 -8.46 -28.92
CA GLU A 98 -4.21 -7.63 -30.02
C GLU A 98 -5.67 -7.96 -30.26
N ASP A 99 -5.97 -9.25 -30.31
CA ASP A 99 -7.30 -9.77 -30.52
C ASP A 99 -7.62 -10.83 -29.45
N VAL A 100 -8.90 -10.98 -29.16
CA VAL A 100 -9.46 -12.04 -28.34
C VAL A 100 -10.41 -12.85 -29.20
N THR A 101 -10.30 -14.16 -29.14
CA THR A 101 -11.24 -15.07 -29.80
C THR A 101 -12.15 -15.68 -28.74
N PHE A 102 -13.46 -15.48 -28.88
CA PHE A 102 -14.40 -16.11 -27.97
C PHE A 102 -14.44 -17.62 -28.22
N THR A 103 -14.53 -18.39 -27.15
CA THR A 103 -14.64 -19.85 -27.17
C THR A 103 -15.82 -20.31 -26.32
N LYS A 104 -16.20 -21.55 -26.50
CA LYS A 104 -17.18 -22.20 -25.61
C LYS A 104 -16.51 -23.13 -24.61
N SER A 105 -15.18 -23.22 -24.61
CA SER A 105 -14.41 -24.09 -23.74
C SER A 105 -13.99 -23.36 -22.47
N LEU A 106 -14.49 -23.79 -21.31
CA LEU A 106 -14.03 -23.34 -20.00
C LEU A 106 -12.52 -23.61 -19.80
N GLU A 107 -12.03 -24.77 -20.30
CA GLU A 107 -10.62 -25.14 -20.19
C GLU A 107 -9.70 -24.12 -20.85
N GLU A 108 -10.06 -23.64 -22.06
CA GLU A 108 -9.28 -22.63 -22.77
C GLU A 108 -9.28 -21.28 -22.02
N ASP A 109 -10.42 -20.89 -21.42
CA ASP A 109 -10.47 -19.68 -20.59
C ASP A 109 -9.62 -19.81 -19.33
N LEU A 110 -9.63 -20.96 -18.66
CA LEU A 110 -8.80 -21.20 -17.49
C LEU A 110 -7.29 -21.29 -17.85
N ALA A 111 -6.97 -21.85 -19.03
CA ALA A 111 -5.60 -22.02 -19.52
C ALA A 111 -4.85 -20.68 -19.75
N ARG A 112 -5.55 -19.60 -20.07
CA ARG A 112 -4.94 -18.27 -20.27
C ARG A 112 -4.66 -17.50 -18.98
N ARG A 113 -5.16 -17.98 -17.84
CA ARG A 113 -5.00 -17.30 -16.54
C ARG A 113 -3.55 -17.32 -16.06
N ASP A 114 -3.27 -16.50 -15.06
CA ASP A 114 -1.91 -16.30 -14.55
C ASP A 114 -1.38 -17.50 -13.74
N PHE A 115 -2.09 -17.86 -12.67
CA PHE A 115 -1.64 -18.88 -11.71
C PHE A 115 -2.71 -19.95 -11.49
N THR A 116 -2.26 -21.18 -11.23
CA THR A 116 -3.13 -22.35 -10.98
C THR A 116 -4.16 -22.07 -9.89
N VAL A 117 -3.76 -21.41 -8.81
CA VAL A 117 -4.65 -21.05 -7.69
C VAL A 117 -5.76 -20.05 -8.07
N ASN A 118 -5.66 -19.40 -9.23
CA ASN A 118 -6.68 -18.50 -9.78
C ASN A 118 -7.32 -19.10 -11.06
N ALA A 119 -6.89 -20.29 -11.49
CA ALA A 119 -7.40 -20.98 -12.68
C ALA A 119 -8.38 -22.11 -12.32
N MET A 120 -9.27 -21.82 -11.39
CA MET A 120 -10.33 -22.71 -10.94
C MET A 120 -11.69 -22.06 -11.17
N ALA A 121 -12.69 -22.89 -11.43
CA ALA A 121 -14.08 -22.48 -11.59
C ALA A 121 -14.99 -23.24 -10.61
N TYR A 122 -16.15 -22.66 -10.28
CA TYR A 122 -17.12 -23.33 -9.44
C TYR A 122 -18.56 -23.02 -9.88
N SER A 123 -19.39 -24.04 -9.89
CA SER A 123 -20.84 -23.89 -9.91
C SER A 123 -21.47 -24.87 -8.92
N LYS A 124 -22.73 -24.62 -8.50
CA LYS A 124 -23.43 -25.55 -7.62
C LYS A 124 -23.66 -26.92 -8.29
N LYS A 125 -23.76 -26.94 -9.63
CA LYS A 125 -24.04 -28.13 -10.42
C LYS A 125 -22.84 -29.07 -10.56
N THR A 126 -21.64 -28.49 -10.80
CA THR A 126 -20.42 -29.26 -11.09
C THR A 126 -19.45 -29.34 -9.90
N GLY A 127 -19.66 -28.51 -8.86
CA GLY A 127 -18.65 -28.30 -7.83
C GLY A 127 -17.45 -27.50 -8.35
N VAL A 128 -16.28 -27.71 -7.76
CA VAL A 128 -15.02 -27.06 -8.19
C VAL A 128 -14.45 -27.79 -9.40
N VAL A 129 -14.27 -27.05 -10.50
CA VAL A 129 -13.55 -27.49 -11.70
C VAL A 129 -12.11 -27.00 -11.57
N ASP A 130 -11.16 -27.93 -11.51
CA ASP A 130 -9.72 -27.67 -11.31
C ASP A 130 -8.92 -28.52 -12.32
N ILE A 131 -8.63 -27.95 -13.47
CA ILE A 131 -7.93 -28.62 -14.59
C ILE A 131 -6.41 -28.53 -14.40
N PHE A 132 -5.94 -27.45 -13.75
CA PHE A 132 -4.51 -27.12 -13.65
C PHE A 132 -3.89 -27.39 -12.28
N GLY A 133 -4.61 -28.08 -11.37
CA GLY A 133 -4.08 -28.49 -10.08
C GLY A 133 -4.04 -27.36 -9.02
N GLY A 134 -4.86 -26.34 -9.19
CA GLY A 134 -4.93 -25.21 -8.27
C GLY A 134 -5.27 -25.58 -6.82
N ARG A 135 -6.11 -26.59 -6.58
CA ARG A 135 -6.42 -27.11 -5.24
C ARG A 135 -5.21 -27.72 -4.56
N SER A 136 -4.40 -28.45 -5.32
CA SER A 136 -3.14 -29.02 -4.80
C SER A 136 -2.17 -27.91 -4.44
N ASP A 137 -2.00 -26.93 -5.32
CA ASP A 137 -1.11 -25.79 -5.08
C ASP A 137 -1.58 -24.91 -3.89
N LEU A 138 -2.91 -24.72 -3.73
CA LEU A 138 -3.48 -24.08 -2.54
C LEU A 138 -3.15 -24.82 -1.24
N LYS A 139 -3.32 -26.15 -1.24
CA LYS A 139 -3.02 -26.99 -0.09
C LYS A 139 -1.53 -26.92 0.29
N ASN A 140 -0.67 -26.90 -0.72
CA ASN A 140 0.79 -26.85 -0.56
C ASN A 140 1.32 -25.42 -0.41
N LYS A 141 0.47 -24.40 -0.46
CA LYS A 141 0.82 -22.97 -0.39
C LYS A 141 1.83 -22.56 -1.48
N ILE A 142 1.54 -22.91 -2.72
CA ILE A 142 2.41 -22.69 -3.88
C ILE A 142 1.75 -21.73 -4.87
N ILE A 143 2.50 -20.77 -5.38
CA ILE A 143 2.16 -19.94 -6.54
C ILE A 143 2.88 -20.51 -7.76
N ARG A 144 2.12 -21.08 -8.68
CA ARG A 144 2.59 -21.69 -9.93
C ARG A 144 1.88 -21.06 -11.11
N CYS A 145 2.61 -20.72 -12.17
CA CYS A 145 2.01 -20.30 -13.44
C CYS A 145 1.18 -21.43 -14.05
N VAL A 146 0.09 -21.07 -14.73
CA VAL A 146 -0.64 -22.02 -15.59
C VAL A 146 0.18 -22.34 -16.82
N GLY A 147 0.52 -23.61 -17.01
CA GLY A 147 1.36 -24.04 -18.12
C GLY A 147 2.81 -23.53 -18.05
N ASN A 148 3.34 -22.98 -19.13
CA ASN A 148 4.72 -22.53 -19.22
C ASN A 148 4.88 -21.09 -18.68
N ALA A 149 5.65 -20.91 -17.63
CA ALA A 149 5.85 -19.62 -16.96
C ALA A 149 6.52 -18.58 -17.86
N ASP A 150 7.52 -18.99 -18.65
CA ASP A 150 8.25 -18.10 -19.56
C ASP A 150 7.30 -17.50 -20.61
N ARG A 151 6.44 -18.32 -21.18
CA ARG A 151 5.40 -17.87 -22.09
C ARG A 151 4.43 -16.91 -21.40
N ARG A 152 3.96 -17.23 -20.16
CA ARG A 152 3.01 -16.39 -19.42
C ARG A 152 3.55 -15.00 -19.10
N PHE A 153 4.83 -14.89 -18.74
CA PHE A 153 5.47 -13.60 -18.45
C PHE A 153 5.77 -12.79 -19.70
N LYS A 154 6.05 -13.44 -20.83
CA LYS A 154 6.18 -12.77 -22.14
C LYS A 154 4.85 -12.24 -22.68
N GLU A 155 3.73 -12.91 -22.38
CA GLU A 155 2.39 -12.43 -22.71
C GLU A 155 2.04 -11.15 -21.91
N ASP A 156 2.07 -11.20 -20.59
CA ASP A 156 1.86 -10.03 -19.71
C ASP A 156 2.89 -10.04 -18.57
N ALA A 157 3.90 -9.18 -18.72
CA ALA A 157 4.98 -9.10 -17.74
C ALA A 157 4.52 -8.61 -16.37
N LEU A 158 3.34 -7.99 -16.25
CA LEU A 158 2.76 -7.66 -14.93
C LEU A 158 2.53 -8.91 -14.08
N ARG A 159 2.35 -10.08 -14.69
CA ARG A 159 2.22 -11.35 -13.98
C ARG A 159 3.41 -11.63 -13.05
N ILE A 160 4.60 -11.08 -13.35
CA ILE A 160 5.77 -11.13 -12.45
C ILE A 160 5.43 -10.41 -11.13
N MET A 161 5.00 -9.14 -11.19
CA MET A 161 4.61 -8.40 -9.98
C MET A 161 3.42 -9.04 -9.26
N ARG A 162 2.49 -9.63 -10.02
CA ARG A 162 1.35 -10.38 -9.46
C ARG A 162 1.79 -11.63 -8.70
N ALA A 163 2.80 -12.38 -9.21
CA ALA A 163 3.39 -13.53 -8.50
C ALA A 163 3.96 -13.09 -7.14
N LEU A 164 4.79 -12.04 -7.13
CA LEU A 164 5.35 -11.47 -5.91
C LEU A 164 4.27 -11.00 -4.94
N ARG A 165 3.24 -10.31 -5.46
CA ARG A 165 2.09 -9.90 -4.65
C ARG A 165 1.35 -11.08 -4.03
N PHE A 166 1.05 -12.12 -4.81
CA PHE A 166 0.34 -13.28 -4.27
C PHE A 166 1.20 -14.02 -3.24
N ALA A 167 2.51 -14.16 -3.47
CA ALA A 167 3.43 -14.71 -2.48
C ALA A 167 3.39 -13.89 -1.17
N SER A 168 3.41 -12.58 -1.27
CA SER A 168 3.35 -11.68 -0.11
C SER A 168 2.00 -11.73 0.61
N VAL A 169 0.87 -11.63 -0.13
CA VAL A 169 -0.48 -11.51 0.45
C VAL A 169 -1.00 -12.84 1.00
N LEU A 170 -0.71 -13.95 0.32
CA LEU A 170 -1.17 -15.27 0.73
C LEU A 170 -0.19 -15.99 1.67
N GLY A 171 1.07 -15.54 1.73
CA GLY A 171 2.14 -16.24 2.46
C GLY A 171 2.53 -17.56 1.78
N PHE A 172 2.50 -17.59 0.44
CA PHE A 172 2.79 -18.78 -0.35
C PHE A 172 4.17 -18.67 -0.98
N GLU A 173 4.83 -19.82 -1.18
CA GLU A 173 6.08 -19.90 -1.92
C GLU A 173 5.82 -19.88 -3.43
N ILE A 174 6.76 -19.30 -4.19
CA ILE A 174 6.71 -19.36 -5.65
C ILE A 174 7.41 -20.64 -6.12
N GLU A 175 6.70 -21.42 -6.93
CA GLU A 175 7.22 -22.68 -7.50
C GLU A 175 8.55 -22.45 -8.26
N LYS A 176 9.44 -23.45 -8.25
CA LYS A 176 10.83 -23.34 -8.70
C LYS A 176 10.98 -22.86 -10.15
N ASP A 177 10.24 -23.44 -11.10
CA ASP A 177 10.35 -23.05 -12.51
C ASP A 177 9.69 -21.68 -12.76
N THR A 178 8.60 -21.39 -12.06
CA THR A 178 7.97 -20.07 -12.05
C THR A 178 8.94 -19.01 -11.50
N LYS A 179 9.62 -19.30 -10.39
CA LYS A 179 10.64 -18.43 -9.77
C LYS A 179 11.80 -18.18 -10.72
N LYS A 180 12.35 -19.22 -11.32
CA LYS A 180 13.41 -19.08 -12.31
C LYS A 180 12.97 -18.16 -13.46
N SER A 181 11.79 -18.40 -14.00
CA SER A 181 11.26 -17.59 -15.10
C SER A 181 11.00 -16.13 -14.70
N ILE A 182 10.67 -15.83 -13.44
CA ILE A 182 10.59 -14.46 -12.92
C ILE A 182 11.94 -13.76 -13.07
N PHE A 183 13.03 -14.39 -12.61
CA PHE A 183 14.36 -13.79 -12.70
C PHE A 183 14.82 -13.64 -14.15
N ASP A 184 14.55 -14.60 -15.01
CA ASP A 184 14.94 -14.57 -16.43
C ASP A 184 14.21 -13.45 -17.20
N ASN A 185 12.93 -13.20 -16.86
CA ASN A 185 12.08 -12.23 -17.55
C ASN A 185 11.91 -10.88 -16.82
N ARG A 186 12.58 -10.63 -15.69
CA ARG A 186 12.39 -9.43 -14.85
C ARG A 186 12.49 -8.10 -15.61
N PHE A 187 13.33 -8.05 -16.63
CA PHE A 187 13.52 -6.82 -17.41
C PHE A 187 12.31 -6.42 -18.25
N LEU A 188 11.39 -7.36 -18.53
CA LEU A 188 10.12 -7.06 -19.21
C LEU A 188 9.23 -6.12 -18.39
N LEU A 189 9.42 -6.02 -17.08
CA LEU A 189 8.71 -5.08 -16.22
C LEU A 189 8.86 -3.63 -16.65
N LYS A 190 9.93 -3.28 -17.38
CA LYS A 190 10.14 -1.93 -17.95
C LYS A 190 9.08 -1.55 -19.00
N ASN A 191 8.39 -2.53 -19.58
CA ASN A 191 7.37 -2.33 -20.60
C ASN A 191 5.99 -2.10 -19.99
N ILE A 192 5.84 -2.27 -18.67
CA ILE A 192 4.55 -2.17 -17.97
C ILE A 192 4.31 -0.73 -17.51
N SER A 193 3.06 -0.28 -17.65
CA SER A 193 2.69 1.07 -17.22
C SER A 193 2.87 1.26 -15.72
N ALA A 194 3.28 2.46 -15.33
CA ALA A 194 3.57 2.84 -13.95
C ALA A 194 2.40 2.57 -13.00
N GLU A 195 1.19 2.87 -13.45
CA GLU A 195 -0.04 2.70 -12.65
C GLU A 195 -0.34 1.24 -12.35
N ARG A 196 -0.04 0.32 -13.30
CA ARG A 196 -0.20 -1.11 -13.06
C ARG A 196 0.84 -1.61 -12.06
N ILE A 197 2.10 -1.15 -12.19
CA ILE A 197 3.17 -1.48 -11.24
C ILE A 197 2.84 -0.96 -9.84
N SER A 198 2.44 0.32 -9.70
CA SER A 198 2.13 0.91 -8.40
C SER A 198 0.97 0.21 -7.68
N SER A 199 -0.06 -0.21 -8.44
CA SER A 199 -1.18 -0.97 -7.89
C SER A 199 -0.74 -2.33 -7.32
N GLU A 200 0.07 -3.11 -8.05
CA GLU A 200 0.57 -4.39 -7.57
C GLU A 200 1.57 -4.21 -6.42
N LEU A 201 2.47 -3.21 -6.49
CA LEU A 201 3.44 -2.88 -5.45
C LEU A 201 2.74 -2.51 -4.13
N SER A 202 1.72 -1.66 -4.18
CA SER A 202 0.95 -1.28 -2.98
C SER A 202 0.35 -2.49 -2.26
N LYS A 203 -0.24 -3.40 -3.02
CA LYS A 203 -0.81 -4.65 -2.49
C LYS A 203 0.27 -5.60 -1.98
N LEU A 204 1.41 -5.69 -2.66
CA LEU A 204 2.57 -6.50 -2.25
C LEU A 204 3.10 -6.02 -0.90
N LEU A 205 3.34 -4.70 -0.75
CA LEU A 205 3.86 -4.14 0.48
C LEU A 205 2.91 -4.32 1.67
N CYS A 206 1.61 -4.39 1.43
CA CYS A 206 0.60 -4.65 2.46
C CYS A 206 0.39 -6.15 2.77
N GLY A 207 1.17 -7.05 2.16
CA GLY A 207 1.07 -8.49 2.41
C GLY A 207 1.60 -8.93 3.76
N GLU A 208 1.18 -10.15 4.17
CA GLU A 208 1.62 -10.79 5.43
C GLU A 208 3.07 -11.23 5.38
N ASN A 209 3.55 -11.68 4.22
CA ASN A 209 4.89 -12.24 4.02
C ASN A 209 5.79 -11.31 3.19
N VAL A 210 5.61 -9.99 3.36
CA VAL A 210 6.30 -8.98 2.56
C VAL A 210 7.82 -9.01 2.77
N LYS A 211 8.29 -9.32 3.99
CA LYS A 211 9.71 -9.40 4.33
C LYS A 211 10.44 -10.40 3.41
N ASP A 212 9.95 -11.63 3.35
CA ASP A 212 10.61 -12.68 2.60
C ASP A 212 10.58 -12.39 1.09
N VAL A 213 9.48 -11.81 0.59
CA VAL A 213 9.39 -11.37 -0.81
C VAL A 213 10.37 -10.24 -1.13
N ILE A 214 10.53 -9.23 -0.27
CA ILE A 214 11.52 -8.17 -0.46
C ILE A 214 12.93 -8.76 -0.51
N LEU A 215 13.28 -9.65 0.41
CA LEU A 215 14.62 -10.22 0.50
C LEU A 215 14.94 -11.15 -0.69
N GLU A 216 14.01 -12.02 -1.04
CA GLU A 216 14.22 -12.99 -2.10
C GLU A 216 14.22 -12.35 -3.51
N PHE A 217 13.32 -11.39 -3.74
CA PHE A 217 13.11 -10.78 -5.04
C PHE A 217 13.62 -9.33 -5.16
N SER A 218 14.57 -8.93 -4.31
CA SER A 218 15.16 -7.58 -4.35
C SER A 218 15.63 -7.18 -5.74
N GLU A 219 16.31 -8.07 -6.48
CA GLU A 219 16.80 -7.83 -7.84
C GLU A 219 15.68 -7.63 -8.88
N VAL A 220 14.52 -8.23 -8.65
CA VAL A 220 13.33 -8.02 -9.48
C VAL A 220 12.69 -6.68 -9.14
N LEU A 221 12.58 -6.36 -7.84
CA LEU A 221 12.06 -5.08 -7.37
C LEU A 221 12.94 -3.89 -7.80
N GLU A 222 14.26 -4.05 -7.88
CA GLU A 222 15.19 -3.03 -8.37
C GLU A 222 14.91 -2.60 -9.82
N ILE A 223 14.28 -3.45 -10.64
CA ILE A 223 13.91 -3.09 -12.02
C ILE A 223 12.86 -1.97 -12.02
N VAL A 224 11.92 -2.04 -11.08
CA VAL A 224 10.83 -1.06 -10.96
C VAL A 224 11.12 0.01 -9.90
N LEU A 225 12.04 -0.25 -8.99
CA LEU A 225 12.45 0.61 -7.88
C LEU A 225 13.99 0.70 -7.79
N PRO A 226 14.67 1.33 -8.77
CA PRO A 226 16.13 1.44 -8.73
C PRO A 226 16.66 2.20 -7.51
N GLU A 227 15.79 2.89 -6.78
CA GLU A 227 16.08 3.63 -5.55
C GLU A 227 16.55 2.73 -4.40
N ILE A 228 16.20 1.43 -4.41
CA ILE A 228 16.64 0.46 -3.38
C ILE A 228 17.98 -0.20 -3.70
N ARG A 229 18.54 0.09 -4.87
CA ARG A 229 19.84 -0.47 -5.27
C ARG A 229 20.93 -0.06 -4.27
N GLY A 230 21.76 -1.02 -3.91
CA GLY A 230 22.84 -0.82 -2.95
C GLY A 230 22.43 -0.98 -1.49
N MET A 231 21.16 -1.28 -1.19
CA MET A 231 20.73 -1.59 0.18
C MET A 231 21.07 -3.03 0.59
N LYS A 232 21.04 -3.97 -0.36
CA LYS A 232 21.33 -5.41 -0.12
C LYS A 232 22.82 -5.58 0.22
N GLY A 233 23.09 -6.22 1.36
CA GLY A 233 24.45 -6.46 1.84
C GLY A 233 25.16 -5.20 2.34
N PHE A 234 24.48 -4.05 2.45
CA PHE A 234 25.09 -2.83 2.96
C PHE A 234 25.13 -2.83 4.49
N GLU A 235 26.28 -3.20 5.05
CA GLU A 235 26.50 -3.24 6.49
C GLU A 235 26.45 -1.85 7.10
N GLN A 236 25.66 -1.67 8.15
CA GLN A 236 25.49 -0.37 8.80
C GLN A 236 26.64 0.01 9.74
N LYS A 237 27.44 -0.98 10.20
CA LYS A 237 28.59 -0.78 11.13
C LYS A 237 28.24 0.07 12.34
N ASN A 238 27.05 -0.09 12.88
CA ASN A 238 26.52 0.70 13.98
C ASN A 238 25.87 -0.24 15.00
N PRO A 239 26.14 -0.12 16.33
CA PRO A 239 25.66 -1.05 17.35
C PRO A 239 24.13 -1.08 17.48
N HIS A 240 23.42 -0.05 17.02
CA HIS A 240 21.96 -0.01 16.99
C HIS A 240 21.34 -0.93 15.94
N HIS A 241 22.11 -1.37 14.93
CA HIS A 241 21.63 -2.19 13.82
C HIS A 241 22.28 -3.58 13.83
N ILE A 242 21.45 -4.61 13.63
CA ILE A 242 21.87 -6.02 13.52
C ILE A 242 21.73 -6.58 12.11
N TYR A 243 21.16 -5.81 11.22
CA TYR A 243 20.88 -6.18 9.82
C TYR A 243 21.56 -5.22 8.85
N ASP A 244 21.78 -5.67 7.61
CA ASP A 244 22.06 -4.77 6.49
C ASP A 244 20.84 -3.86 6.22
N VAL A 245 21.01 -2.83 5.38
CA VAL A 245 19.95 -1.82 5.16
C VAL A 245 18.70 -2.47 4.56
N LEU A 246 18.85 -3.42 3.61
CA LEU A 246 17.69 -4.06 2.97
C LEU A 246 16.94 -4.97 3.95
N THR A 247 17.66 -5.79 4.72
CA THR A 247 17.06 -6.70 5.69
C THR A 247 16.35 -5.91 6.79
N HIS A 248 16.99 -4.83 7.29
CA HIS A 248 16.36 -3.90 8.24
C HIS A 248 15.04 -3.34 7.68
N THR A 249 15.08 -2.83 6.45
CA THR A 249 13.90 -2.28 5.76
C THR A 249 12.80 -3.33 5.58
N ALA A 250 13.15 -4.56 5.19
CA ALA A 250 12.18 -5.63 4.99
C ALA A 250 11.49 -6.04 6.31
N VAL A 251 12.27 -6.17 7.40
CA VAL A 251 11.73 -6.45 8.75
C VAL A 251 10.84 -5.30 9.23
N ALA A 252 11.28 -4.06 9.08
CA ALA A 252 10.49 -2.90 9.46
C ALA A 252 9.18 -2.82 8.64
N THR A 253 9.25 -3.08 7.32
CA THR A 253 8.07 -3.11 6.46
C THR A 253 7.08 -4.19 6.92
N GLN A 254 7.53 -5.39 7.25
CA GLN A 254 6.69 -6.47 7.77
C GLN A 254 5.93 -6.06 9.03
N ASN A 255 6.55 -5.28 9.91
CA ASN A 255 5.99 -4.91 11.22
C ASN A 255 5.18 -3.60 11.20
N ALA A 256 5.18 -2.85 10.09
CA ALA A 256 4.33 -1.66 9.96
C ALA A 256 2.86 -2.04 9.76
N PRO A 257 1.90 -1.19 10.16
CA PRO A 257 0.48 -1.39 9.84
C PRO A 257 0.26 -1.56 8.33
N LYS A 258 -0.74 -2.36 7.94
CA LYS A 258 -1.05 -2.67 6.53
C LYS A 258 -1.81 -1.53 5.84
N GLU A 259 -1.27 -0.35 5.92
CA GLU A 259 -1.72 0.84 5.21
C GLU A 259 -0.68 1.22 4.15
N THR A 260 -1.13 1.43 2.91
CA THR A 260 -0.24 1.67 1.76
C THR A 260 0.78 2.78 2.02
N ALA A 261 0.34 3.92 2.58
CA ALA A 261 1.24 5.05 2.84
C ALA A 261 2.30 4.71 3.91
N LEU A 262 1.93 3.99 4.98
CA LEU A 262 2.86 3.56 6.03
C LEU A 262 3.87 2.54 5.49
N ARG A 263 3.40 1.55 4.72
CA ARG A 263 4.25 0.52 4.11
C ARG A 263 5.22 1.11 3.08
N LEU A 264 4.79 2.06 2.27
CA LEU A 264 5.67 2.79 1.35
C LEU A 264 6.67 3.66 2.11
N ALA A 265 6.24 4.38 3.14
CA ALA A 265 7.12 5.24 3.92
C ALA A 265 8.23 4.44 4.60
N ILE A 266 7.89 3.34 5.27
CA ILE A 266 8.89 2.49 5.92
C ILE A 266 9.77 1.75 4.90
N PHE A 267 9.24 1.41 3.73
CA PHE A 267 10.02 0.81 2.66
C PHE A 267 11.08 1.76 2.11
N PHE A 268 10.81 3.05 2.08
CA PHE A 268 11.77 4.06 1.57
C PHE A 268 12.59 4.76 2.67
N HIS A 269 12.28 4.60 3.97
CA HIS A 269 12.86 5.45 5.03
C HIS A 269 14.38 5.48 5.05
N ASP A 270 15.01 4.36 4.77
CA ASP A 270 16.45 4.14 4.85
C ASP A 270 17.16 3.99 3.49
N CYS A 271 16.46 4.14 2.37
CA CYS A 271 17.07 3.96 1.03
C CYS A 271 18.16 4.99 0.70
N GLY A 272 18.28 6.06 1.47
CA GLY A 272 19.35 7.07 1.37
C GLY A 272 20.59 6.76 2.20
N LYS A 273 20.57 5.74 3.07
CA LYS A 273 21.72 5.40 3.94
C LYS A 273 22.99 5.08 3.17
N PRO A 274 22.94 4.26 2.08
CA PRO A 274 24.16 3.98 1.31
C PRO A 274 24.85 5.24 0.76
N ASP A 275 24.09 6.28 0.42
CA ASP A 275 24.61 7.51 -0.19
C ASP A 275 25.17 8.50 0.87
N THR A 276 24.88 8.29 2.16
CA THR A 276 25.24 9.22 3.23
C THR A 276 26.18 8.59 4.28
N PHE A 277 26.63 7.37 4.02
CA PHE A 277 27.45 6.60 4.93
C PHE A 277 28.82 7.26 5.17
N LYS A 278 29.19 7.37 6.43
CA LYS A 278 30.53 7.80 6.87
C LYS A 278 30.96 6.99 8.08
N LEU A 279 32.23 6.63 8.14
CA LEU A 279 32.84 6.03 9.34
C LEU A 279 33.47 7.12 10.19
N ASP A 280 33.33 7.02 11.50
CA ASP A 280 34.12 7.81 12.43
C ASP A 280 35.48 7.15 12.70
N GLU A 281 36.31 7.80 13.54
CA GLU A 281 37.63 7.32 13.91
C GLU A 281 37.62 5.99 14.66
N LYS A 282 36.50 5.61 15.23
CA LYS A 282 36.29 4.33 15.92
C LYS A 282 35.73 3.24 15.02
N GLY A 283 35.52 3.51 13.73
CA GLY A 283 34.96 2.59 12.76
C GLY A 283 33.45 2.42 12.88
N VAL A 284 32.74 3.33 13.58
CA VAL A 284 31.27 3.33 13.70
C VAL A 284 30.66 4.05 12.50
N GLY A 285 29.63 3.43 11.93
CA GLY A 285 28.90 4.00 10.79
C GLY A 285 27.88 5.07 11.21
N HIS A 286 27.87 6.18 10.48
CA HIS A 286 26.94 7.29 10.63
C HIS A 286 26.28 7.62 9.29
N PHE A 287 25.02 8.10 9.35
CA PHE A 287 24.17 8.33 8.17
C PHE A 287 23.53 9.72 8.21
N HIS A 288 24.32 10.76 8.52
CA HIS A 288 23.80 12.12 8.66
C HIS A 288 23.14 12.60 7.37
N GLY A 289 21.87 13.04 7.49
CA GLY A 289 21.09 13.52 6.36
C GLY A 289 20.41 12.44 5.52
N HIS A 290 20.50 11.15 5.89
CA HIS A 290 19.83 10.08 5.16
C HIS A 290 18.29 10.29 5.02
N PRO A 291 17.54 10.90 5.99
CA PRO A 291 16.10 11.10 5.78
C PRO A 291 15.81 12.03 4.60
N ILE A 292 16.67 13.04 4.37
CA ILE A 292 16.53 13.96 3.24
C ILE A 292 16.83 13.21 1.94
N LYS A 293 17.92 12.43 1.92
CA LYS A 293 18.30 11.63 0.75
C LYS A 293 17.26 10.54 0.42
N SER A 294 16.75 9.87 1.44
CA SER A 294 15.63 8.92 1.30
C SER A 294 14.37 9.59 0.75
N CYS A 295 14.07 10.81 1.22
CA CYS A 295 12.92 11.57 0.73
C CYS A 295 13.09 11.98 -0.75
N GLU A 296 14.29 12.35 -1.21
CA GLU A 296 14.60 12.62 -2.62
C GLU A 296 14.35 11.36 -3.47
N LYS A 297 14.91 10.22 -3.06
CA LYS A 297 14.70 8.92 -3.75
C LYS A 297 13.22 8.52 -3.76
N ALA A 298 12.54 8.59 -2.62
CA ALA A 298 11.12 8.29 -2.53
C ALA A 298 10.27 9.18 -3.47
N ARG A 299 10.58 10.49 -3.53
CA ARG A 299 9.90 11.42 -4.46
C ARG A 299 10.07 11.00 -5.91
N CYS A 300 11.29 10.62 -6.32
CA CYS A 300 11.56 10.12 -7.67
C CYS A 300 10.76 8.85 -7.98
N ALA A 301 10.76 7.88 -7.05
CA ALA A 301 10.04 6.63 -7.21
C ALA A 301 8.52 6.86 -7.28
N MET A 302 7.94 7.65 -6.36
CA MET A 302 6.51 7.93 -6.30
C MET A 302 6.03 8.67 -7.56
N GLY A 303 6.79 9.67 -8.03
CA GLY A 303 6.49 10.39 -9.26
C GLY A 303 6.56 9.50 -10.50
N ARG A 304 7.61 8.69 -10.65
CA ARG A 304 7.78 7.75 -11.75
C ARG A 304 6.69 6.67 -11.77
N LEU A 305 6.27 6.20 -10.61
CA LEU A 305 5.19 5.22 -10.45
C LEU A 305 3.79 5.84 -10.44
N LYS A 306 3.69 7.17 -10.60
CA LYS A 306 2.44 7.92 -10.72
C LYS A 306 1.47 7.71 -9.54
N PHE A 307 2.01 7.68 -8.33
CA PHE A 307 1.17 7.75 -7.15
C PHE A 307 0.47 9.11 -7.07
N ASP A 308 -0.72 9.14 -6.45
CA ASP A 308 -1.44 10.39 -6.23
C ASP A 308 -0.69 11.33 -5.27
N ASN A 309 -0.99 12.62 -5.36
CA ASN A 309 -0.30 13.66 -4.60
C ASN A 309 -0.51 13.50 -3.08
N ALA A 310 -1.70 13.15 -2.63
CA ALA A 310 -1.99 13.01 -1.20
C ALA A 310 -1.18 11.87 -0.57
N THR A 311 -1.15 10.70 -1.24
CA THR A 311 -0.31 9.56 -0.83
C THR A 311 1.17 9.95 -0.86
N THR A 312 1.61 10.62 -1.93
CA THR A 312 3.01 11.03 -2.08
C THR A 312 3.44 12.00 -0.96
N ASP A 313 2.67 13.04 -0.68
CA ASP A 313 3.00 14.03 0.34
C ASP A 313 3.04 13.42 1.75
N LEU A 314 2.13 12.50 2.04
CA LEU A 314 2.13 11.77 3.31
C LEU A 314 3.38 10.89 3.44
N VAL A 315 3.70 10.08 2.42
CA VAL A 315 4.89 9.22 2.39
C VAL A 315 6.15 10.05 2.59
N LEU A 316 6.31 11.14 1.83
CA LEU A 316 7.48 12.02 1.93
C LEU A 316 7.61 12.68 3.30
N THR A 317 6.48 13.07 3.91
CA THR A 317 6.46 13.61 5.28
C THR A 317 6.94 12.55 6.28
N LEU A 318 6.42 11.33 6.20
CA LEU A 318 6.79 10.23 7.08
C LEU A 318 8.26 9.85 6.91
N VAL A 319 8.76 9.74 5.67
CA VAL A 319 10.18 9.46 5.37
C VAL A 319 11.08 10.57 5.91
N LYS A 320 10.72 11.84 5.71
CA LYS A 320 11.53 12.99 6.15
C LYS A 320 11.69 13.04 7.66
N TYR A 321 10.65 12.67 8.40
CA TYR A 321 10.60 12.88 9.85
C TYR A 321 10.69 11.59 10.68
N HIS A 322 10.91 10.42 10.05
CA HIS A 322 10.94 9.14 10.74
C HIS A 322 11.97 9.09 11.88
N ASP A 323 13.15 9.70 11.68
CA ASP A 323 14.28 9.71 12.62
C ASP A 323 14.29 10.94 13.55
N THR A 324 13.31 11.86 13.41
CA THR A 324 13.24 13.06 14.25
C THR A 324 12.96 12.69 15.70
N ALA A 325 13.84 13.08 16.62
CA ALA A 325 13.62 12.94 18.07
C ALA A 325 12.44 13.83 18.51
N ILE A 326 11.59 13.29 19.37
CA ILE A 326 10.48 14.00 20.01
C ILE A 326 10.69 13.83 21.52
N GLU A 327 10.84 14.93 22.25
CA GLU A 327 10.98 14.87 23.70
C GLU A 327 9.73 14.22 24.32
N PRO A 328 9.88 13.15 25.15
CA PRO A 328 8.76 12.44 25.74
C PRO A 328 8.18 13.16 26.96
N ILE A 329 7.88 14.43 26.79
CA ILE A 329 7.21 15.32 27.74
C ILE A 329 6.08 16.06 27.02
N GLU A 330 5.10 16.53 27.78
CA GLU A 330 3.90 17.22 27.28
C GLU A 330 4.23 18.34 26.27
N LYS A 331 5.18 19.22 26.63
CA LYS A 331 5.66 20.31 25.76
C LYS A 331 6.22 19.82 24.43
N GLY A 332 7.03 18.73 24.45
CA GLY A 332 7.60 18.12 23.23
C GLY A 332 6.51 17.55 22.34
N VAL A 333 5.54 16.88 22.93
CA VAL A 333 4.40 16.29 22.21
C VAL A 333 3.49 17.38 21.63
N LYS A 334 3.16 18.46 22.38
CA LYS A 334 2.38 19.60 21.86
C LYS A 334 3.07 20.25 20.64
N LYS A 335 4.40 20.44 20.69
CA LYS A 335 5.18 20.94 19.54
C LYS A 335 5.06 20.02 18.33
N ALA A 336 5.14 18.70 18.54
CA ALA A 336 5.04 17.71 17.49
C ALA A 336 3.60 17.65 16.90
N LEU A 337 2.56 17.68 17.75
CA LEU A 337 1.16 17.76 17.32
C LEU A 337 0.86 19.02 16.51
N ASN A 338 1.45 20.16 16.91
CA ASN A 338 1.34 21.40 16.15
C ASN A 338 2.01 21.29 14.77
N LYS A 339 3.21 20.72 14.73
CA LYS A 339 4.02 20.62 13.50
C LYS A 339 3.44 19.64 12.48
N TYR A 340 2.95 18.48 12.94
CA TYR A 340 2.60 17.36 12.05
C TYR A 340 1.11 17.16 11.88
N SER A 341 0.25 17.74 12.66
CA SER A 341 -1.13 17.38 12.95
C SER A 341 -1.26 16.05 13.72
N PRO A 342 -2.36 15.84 14.46
CA PRO A 342 -2.56 14.60 15.22
C PRO A 342 -2.50 13.33 14.36
N GLN A 343 -3.13 13.34 13.17
CA GLN A 343 -3.19 12.19 12.29
C GLN A 343 -1.80 11.77 11.81
N VAL A 344 -0.98 12.74 11.36
CA VAL A 344 0.40 12.46 10.90
C VAL A 344 1.30 12.08 12.07
N PHE A 345 1.09 12.68 13.26
CA PHE A 345 1.85 12.35 14.46
C PHE A 345 1.71 10.85 14.84
N PHE A 346 0.47 10.32 14.89
CA PHE A 346 0.28 8.91 15.19
C PHE A 346 0.89 8.00 14.11
N LYS A 347 0.78 8.36 12.84
CA LYS A 347 1.45 7.64 11.75
C LYS A 347 2.97 7.65 11.89
N LEU A 348 3.57 8.75 12.35
CA LEU A 348 5.01 8.82 12.66
C LEU A 348 5.39 7.89 13.81
N LEU A 349 4.53 7.75 14.84
CA LEU A 349 4.75 6.76 15.91
C LEU A 349 4.70 5.34 15.37
N ASP A 350 3.79 5.03 14.44
CA ASP A 350 3.73 3.72 13.78
C ASP A 350 5.00 3.42 12.97
N ILE A 351 5.53 4.39 12.22
CA ILE A 351 6.81 4.28 11.53
C ILE A 351 7.96 4.04 12.53
N LYS A 352 8.01 4.80 13.63
CA LYS A 352 9.04 4.62 14.68
C LYS A 352 8.97 3.24 15.33
N ARG A 353 7.77 2.69 15.57
CA ARG A 353 7.59 1.33 16.09
C ARG A 353 8.09 0.29 15.11
N ALA A 354 7.75 0.45 13.84
CA ALA A 354 8.16 -0.46 12.78
C ALA A 354 9.70 -0.46 12.61
N ASP A 355 10.32 0.71 12.52
CA ASP A 355 11.77 0.88 12.46
C ASP A 355 12.47 0.28 13.71
N ASN A 356 11.95 0.59 14.89
CA ASN A 356 12.48 0.08 16.17
C ASN A 356 12.43 -1.45 16.26
N SER A 357 11.43 -2.09 15.65
CA SER A 357 11.29 -3.56 15.63
C SER A 357 12.40 -4.26 14.83
N ALA A 358 13.08 -3.54 13.93
CA ALA A 358 14.18 -4.04 13.12
C ALA A 358 15.57 -3.66 13.66
N LYS A 359 15.64 -2.93 14.79
CA LYS A 359 16.89 -2.56 15.47
C LYS A 359 17.37 -3.65 16.43
N ASN A 360 18.57 -3.45 16.95
CA ASN A 360 19.12 -4.30 17.99
C ASN A 360 18.26 -4.21 19.27
N PRO A 361 17.74 -5.32 19.81
CA PRO A 361 16.87 -5.31 20.99
C PRO A 361 17.47 -4.60 22.22
N LYS A 362 18.80 -4.54 22.33
CA LYS A 362 19.48 -3.81 23.43
C LYS A 362 19.22 -2.29 23.39
N TYR A 363 18.87 -1.73 22.24
CA TYR A 363 18.61 -0.29 22.04
C TYR A 363 17.13 -0.04 21.72
N ASN A 364 16.26 -0.89 22.25
CA ASN A 364 14.81 -0.76 22.04
C ASN A 364 14.26 0.42 22.84
N ASN A 365 13.60 1.35 22.16
CA ASN A 365 12.95 2.52 22.75
C ASN A 365 11.41 2.44 22.74
N LYS A 366 10.84 1.23 22.78
CA LYS A 366 9.38 1.01 22.74
C LYS A 366 8.66 1.79 23.84
N SER A 367 9.18 1.78 25.07
CA SER A 367 8.58 2.50 26.20
C SER A 367 8.48 4.00 25.99
N GLU A 368 9.47 4.60 25.31
CA GLU A 368 9.46 6.03 24.95
C GLU A 368 8.36 6.32 23.93
N ILE A 369 8.24 5.47 22.89
CA ILE A 369 7.20 5.61 21.87
C ILE A 369 5.80 5.47 22.49
N ASP A 370 5.61 4.52 23.40
CA ASP A 370 4.34 4.30 24.10
C ASP A 370 4.01 5.49 25.03
N LEU A 371 5.01 6.10 25.65
CA LEU A 371 4.83 7.32 26.45
C LEU A 371 4.41 8.52 25.57
N LEU A 372 5.06 8.71 24.41
CA LEU A 372 4.68 9.73 23.43
C LEU A 372 3.22 9.58 23.00
N GLU A 373 2.77 8.34 22.71
CA GLU A 373 1.40 8.08 22.33
C GLU A 373 0.41 8.39 23.45
N LYS A 374 0.74 7.98 24.68
CA LYS A 374 -0.08 8.28 25.87
C LYS A 374 -0.24 9.78 26.07
N LEU A 375 0.88 10.53 26.10
CA LEU A 375 0.84 11.99 26.27
C LEU A 375 0.01 12.67 25.17
N ALA A 376 0.14 12.21 23.92
CA ALA A 376 -0.67 12.78 22.82
C ALA A 376 -2.16 12.53 23.02
N LYS A 377 -2.54 11.31 23.43
CA LYS A 377 -3.95 10.98 23.73
C LYS A 377 -4.49 11.81 24.88
N ASP A 378 -3.71 12.00 25.94
CA ASP A 378 -4.08 12.80 27.11
C ASP A 378 -4.28 14.28 26.70
N ILE A 379 -3.34 14.89 25.94
CA ILE A 379 -3.46 16.26 25.43
C ILE A 379 -4.73 16.44 24.58
N LEU A 380 -5.01 15.48 23.69
CA LEU A 380 -6.19 15.55 22.82
C LEU A 380 -7.50 15.37 23.60
N SER A 381 -7.55 14.43 24.55
CA SER A 381 -8.75 14.17 25.36
C SER A 381 -9.07 15.30 26.32
N ASN A 382 -8.05 15.98 26.85
CA ASN A 382 -8.21 17.13 27.73
C ASN A 382 -8.52 18.43 26.97
N GLY A 383 -8.51 18.42 25.62
CA GLY A 383 -8.73 19.62 24.83
C GLY A 383 -7.64 20.68 25.00
N GLU A 384 -6.40 20.25 25.27
CA GLU A 384 -5.30 21.16 25.52
C GLU A 384 -4.87 21.91 24.26
N CYS A 385 -4.38 23.14 24.46
CA CYS A 385 -3.97 24.00 23.35
C CYS A 385 -2.62 23.57 22.77
N PHE A 386 -2.59 23.19 21.49
CA PHE A 386 -1.39 22.90 20.72
C PHE A 386 -1.42 23.51 19.30
N SER A 387 -2.54 24.14 18.90
CA SER A 387 -2.66 24.79 17.58
C SER A 387 -3.29 26.18 17.69
N LEU A 388 -3.14 27.00 16.64
CA LEU A 388 -3.76 28.33 16.57
C LEU A 388 -5.28 28.30 16.71
N LYS A 389 -5.92 27.17 16.38
CA LYS A 389 -7.37 27.00 16.53
C LYS A 389 -7.78 26.91 18.00
N ASP A 390 -6.90 26.40 18.85
CA ASP A 390 -7.16 26.15 20.27
C ASP A 390 -6.88 27.38 21.16
N LEU A 391 -6.19 28.41 20.62
CA LEU A 391 -5.93 29.64 21.37
C LEU A 391 -7.21 30.35 21.78
N ALA A 392 -7.26 30.82 23.04
CA ALA A 392 -8.36 31.61 23.60
C ALA A 392 -8.47 33.02 22.97
N VAL A 393 -7.46 33.50 22.29
CA VAL A 393 -7.45 34.76 21.52
C VAL A 393 -7.49 34.47 20.03
N LYS A 394 -8.11 35.37 19.28
CA LYS A 394 -8.26 35.29 17.80
C LYS A 394 -7.68 36.56 17.16
N GLY A 395 -7.54 36.56 15.84
CA GLY A 395 -7.01 37.72 15.11
C GLY A 395 -7.72 39.03 15.42
N LYS A 396 -9.05 39.02 15.65
CA LYS A 396 -9.82 40.21 16.06
C LYS A 396 -9.35 40.80 17.39
N ASP A 397 -8.98 39.95 18.35
CA ASP A 397 -8.50 40.40 19.66
C ASP A 397 -7.14 41.10 19.52
N ILE A 398 -6.30 40.59 18.63
CA ILE A 398 -4.97 41.17 18.32
C ILE A 398 -5.11 42.52 17.61
N ILE A 399 -6.06 42.66 16.69
CA ILE A 399 -6.38 43.94 16.01
C ILE A 399 -6.85 44.98 17.02
N ASN A 400 -7.69 44.60 17.99
CA ASN A 400 -8.19 45.51 19.06
C ASN A 400 -7.08 45.99 19.98
N LEU A 401 -5.91 45.38 19.96
CA LEU A 401 -4.70 45.84 20.66
C LEU A 401 -3.84 46.79 19.82
N GLY A 402 -4.34 47.24 18.66
CA GLY A 402 -3.63 48.17 17.78
C GLY A 402 -2.58 47.52 16.90
N VAL A 403 -2.59 46.19 16.71
CA VAL A 403 -1.68 45.51 15.79
C VAL A 403 -2.19 45.69 14.36
N PRO A 404 -1.36 46.18 13.42
CA PRO A 404 -1.75 46.37 12.04
C PRO A 404 -2.27 45.05 11.39
N VAL A 405 -3.30 45.18 10.56
CA VAL A 405 -3.84 44.04 9.81
C VAL A 405 -2.78 43.52 8.85
N GLY A 406 -2.52 42.21 8.89
CA GLY A 406 -1.56 41.56 8.02
C GLY A 406 -0.71 40.48 8.74
N LYS A 407 0.52 40.32 8.28
CA LYS A 407 1.45 39.25 8.77
C LYS A 407 1.75 39.35 10.27
N GLU A 408 1.69 40.55 10.82
CA GLU A 408 1.99 40.79 12.25
C GLU A 408 0.97 40.11 13.18
N ILE A 409 -0.31 40.02 12.76
CA ILE A 409 -1.33 39.29 13.54
C ILE A 409 -0.94 37.82 13.65
N GLY A 410 -0.54 37.18 12.53
CA GLY A 410 -0.06 35.81 12.53
C GLY A 410 1.16 35.62 13.45
N ASN A 411 2.14 36.50 13.36
CA ASN A 411 3.33 36.46 14.22
C ASN A 411 2.98 36.57 15.71
N CYS A 412 2.03 37.44 16.08
CA CYS A 412 1.55 37.54 17.46
C CYS A 412 0.85 36.27 17.94
N LEU A 413 -0.02 35.67 17.11
CA LEU A 413 -0.72 34.43 17.43
C LEU A 413 0.27 33.25 17.57
N ASP A 414 1.25 33.13 16.65
CA ASP A 414 2.32 32.12 16.74
C ASP A 414 3.19 32.29 17.99
N PHE A 415 3.49 33.54 18.35
CA PHE A 415 4.22 33.84 19.57
C PHE A 415 3.44 33.40 20.81
N LEU A 416 2.15 33.75 20.89
CA LEU A 416 1.29 33.36 22.02
C LEU A 416 1.13 31.83 22.08
N LEU A 417 0.94 31.16 20.95
CA LEU A 417 0.86 29.71 20.91
C LEU A 417 2.13 29.04 21.45
N ARG A 418 3.31 29.55 21.05
CA ARG A 418 4.59 29.04 21.57
C ARG A 418 4.69 29.24 23.08
N ALA A 419 4.25 30.40 23.60
CA ALA A 419 4.25 30.69 25.03
C ALA A 419 3.32 29.73 25.80
N VAL A 420 2.13 29.44 25.27
CA VAL A 420 1.20 28.44 25.85
C VAL A 420 1.83 27.05 25.84
N ILE A 421 2.35 26.59 24.70
CA ILE A 421 3.00 25.27 24.59
C ILE A 421 4.19 25.15 25.54
N ASN A 422 4.90 26.25 25.79
CA ASN A 422 6.04 26.30 26.71
C ASN A 422 5.63 26.42 28.18
N ASN A 423 4.32 26.52 28.49
CA ASN A 423 3.77 26.78 29.84
C ASN A 423 4.22 28.12 30.43
N GLU A 424 4.54 29.14 29.59
CA GLU A 424 4.91 30.50 30.02
C GLU A 424 3.69 31.35 30.35
N VAL A 425 2.52 31.00 29.77
CA VAL A 425 1.23 31.68 29.99
C VAL A 425 0.10 30.68 29.86
N GLN A 426 -0.93 30.85 30.67
CA GLN A 426 -2.16 30.04 30.58
C GLN A 426 -2.98 30.46 29.36
N ASN A 427 -3.66 29.48 28.71
CA ASN A 427 -4.51 29.73 27.56
C ASN A 427 -5.86 30.34 27.97
N GLN A 428 -5.80 31.52 28.56
CA GLN A 428 -6.95 32.34 28.95
C GLN A 428 -6.81 33.71 28.28
N LYS A 429 -7.91 34.24 27.75
CA LYS A 429 -7.91 35.45 26.93
C LYS A 429 -7.22 36.63 27.61
N GLU A 430 -7.51 36.90 28.86
CA GLU A 430 -6.93 38.01 29.61
C GLU A 430 -5.44 37.82 29.84
N ASN A 431 -5.02 36.63 30.23
CA ASN A 431 -3.61 36.29 30.45
C ASN A 431 -2.77 36.47 29.20
N LEU A 432 -3.32 35.99 28.05
CA LEU A 432 -2.63 36.12 26.75
C LEU A 432 -2.49 37.55 26.28
N ILE A 433 -3.56 38.37 26.48
CA ILE A 433 -3.55 39.81 26.14
C ILE A 433 -2.50 40.55 27.00
N ASN A 434 -2.51 40.30 28.31
CA ASN A 434 -1.56 40.93 29.23
C ASN A 434 -0.10 40.51 28.90
N PHE A 435 0.13 39.23 28.68
CA PHE A 435 1.45 38.71 28.30
C PHE A 435 1.96 39.34 27.00
N LEU A 436 1.11 39.54 25.99
CA LEU A 436 1.49 40.19 24.74
C LEU A 436 1.84 41.69 24.97
N LYS A 437 1.07 42.43 25.79
CA LYS A 437 1.32 43.81 26.12
C LYS A 437 2.65 43.97 26.82
N GLU A 438 2.96 43.17 27.85
CA GLU A 438 4.22 43.21 28.60
C GLU A 438 5.45 42.97 27.72
N LYS A 439 5.36 42.06 26.76
CA LYS A 439 6.44 41.73 25.84
C LYS A 439 6.66 42.81 24.75
N LYS A 440 5.55 43.46 24.28
CA LYS A 440 5.66 44.58 23.32
C LYS A 440 6.19 45.85 23.94
N LEU A 441 6.01 46.07 25.23
CA LEU A 441 6.56 47.23 25.95
C LEU A 441 8.08 47.10 26.22
N LYS A 442 8.68 45.92 25.99
CA LYS A 442 10.10 45.63 26.19
C LYS A 442 10.91 45.58 24.88
N GLN A 443 10.26 45.79 23.74
CA GLN A 443 10.89 45.95 22.41
C GLN A 443 10.72 47.42 21.94
#